data_f3c96c45c5d734cab5bdc315e1d35e7e
#
_entry.id   f3c96c45c5d734cab5bdc315e1d35e7e
#
_cell.length_a   1.000
_cell.length_b   1.000
_cell.length_c   1.000
_cell.angle_alpha   90.00
_cell.angle_beta   90.00
_cell.angle_gamma   90.00
#
_symmetry.space_group_name_H-M   'P 1'
#
loop_
_entity.id
_entity.type
_entity.pdbx_description
1 polymer ?
#
loop_
_entity_poly.entity_id
_entity_poly.type
_entity_poly.pdbx_seq_one_letter_code
_entity_poly.pdbx_strand_id
1 'polypeptide(L)'
;WDIAAFTTFLSCFTKLVVKSSKVAKLFNAVQKAEVSWKRIKLLMKQPEQLEPLQVPQAADVTLKDLAFAYGDVPIFSGLNLTAHPGDIIGITGPVACGKSTLGRVFLCEAPYAGSVRFGKTELSALTPRQVSATVGYLGHDPELSADTVRSNVLCGGEQDALPYLSAVALKDEVLAMEHGPDTVIGSGGTRLSGGQAQRLALARTLAHPRPVLVLDDPFSALDRSTEDNVFANLQAYAK
;
A
#
# COMPACT_ATOMS: atom_id res chain seq x y z
N TRP A 1 -69.61 11.13 32.58
CA TRP A 1 -68.19 11.30 32.69
C TRP A 1 -67.94 12.69 33.27
N ASP A 2 -67.27 12.73 34.41
CA ASP A 2 -66.81 13.98 35.00
C ASP A 2 -65.63 14.55 34.13
N ILE A 3 -65.67 15.85 33.95
CA ILE A 3 -64.65 16.59 33.15
C ILE A 3 -63.24 16.29 33.69
N ALA A 4 -63.11 16.16 35.00
CA ALA A 4 -61.81 15.82 35.63
C ALA A 4 -61.32 14.42 35.24
N ALA A 5 -62.19 13.44 35.14
CA ALA A 5 -61.82 12.08 34.69
C ALA A 5 -61.40 12.06 33.22
N PHE A 6 -62.07 12.83 32.37
CA PHE A 6 -61.73 12.95 30.95
C PHE A 6 -60.37 13.63 30.72
N THR A 7 -60.11 14.71 31.43
CA THR A 7 -58.81 15.40 31.33
C THR A 7 -57.65 14.55 31.83
N THR A 8 -57.87 13.78 32.90
CA THR A 8 -56.90 12.82 33.43
C THR A 8 -56.61 11.70 32.41
N PHE A 9 -57.65 11.14 31.82
CA PHE A 9 -57.53 10.13 30.78
C PHE A 9 -56.75 10.66 29.58
N LEU A 10 -57.08 11.86 29.06
CA LEU A 10 -56.37 12.46 27.92
C LEU A 10 -54.91 12.71 28.23
N SER A 11 -54.60 13.20 29.45
CA SER A 11 -53.23 13.42 29.90
C SER A 11 -52.41 12.12 29.99
N CYS A 12 -53.04 11.05 30.51
CA CYS A 12 -52.38 9.74 30.55
C CYS A 12 -52.14 9.16 29.14
N PHE A 13 -53.16 9.28 28.28
CA PHE A 13 -53.05 8.82 26.89
C PHE A 13 -51.97 9.53 26.11
N THR A 14 -51.90 10.86 26.16
CA THR A 14 -50.85 11.63 25.49
C THR A 14 -49.45 11.30 26.00
N LYS A 15 -49.31 11.11 27.33
CA LYS A 15 -48.02 10.65 27.90
C LYS A 15 -47.63 9.27 27.41
N LEU A 16 -48.60 8.36 27.29
CA LEU A 16 -48.35 7.02 26.78
C LEU A 16 -47.91 7.01 25.33
N VAL A 17 -48.58 7.80 24.46
CA VAL A 17 -48.22 7.94 23.05
C VAL A 17 -46.82 8.51 22.90
N VAL A 18 -46.45 9.56 23.65
CA VAL A 18 -45.10 10.17 23.59
C VAL A 18 -44.03 9.17 24.06
N LYS A 19 -44.30 8.43 25.13
CA LYS A 19 -43.37 7.41 25.61
C LYS A 19 -43.19 6.24 24.62
N SER A 20 -44.30 5.79 24.01
CA SER A 20 -44.26 4.74 22.98
C SER A 20 -43.44 5.16 21.75
N SER A 21 -43.58 6.40 21.29
CA SER A 21 -42.75 6.96 20.20
C SER A 21 -41.25 6.95 20.54
N LYS A 22 -40.87 7.22 21.80
CA LYS A 22 -39.48 7.15 22.25
C LYS A 22 -38.94 5.75 22.22
N VAL A 23 -39.73 4.73 22.58
CA VAL A 23 -39.34 3.32 22.51
C VAL A 23 -39.05 2.87 21.08
N ALA A 24 -39.91 3.31 20.12
CA ALA A 24 -39.66 3.00 18.70
C ALA A 24 -38.35 3.62 18.19
N LYS A 25 -38.02 4.85 18.60
CA LYS A 25 -36.74 5.49 18.25
C LYS A 25 -35.54 4.75 18.86
N LEU A 26 -35.66 4.28 20.11
CA LEU A 26 -34.64 3.50 20.77
C LEU A 26 -34.40 2.17 20.05
N PHE A 27 -35.46 1.47 19.66
CA PHE A 27 -35.36 0.24 18.89
C PHE A 27 -34.63 0.41 17.57
N ASN A 28 -34.98 1.47 16.81
CA ASN A 28 -34.29 1.80 15.56
C ASN A 28 -32.80 2.16 15.79
N ALA A 29 -32.48 2.83 16.91
CA ALA A 29 -31.10 3.16 17.26
C ALA A 29 -30.28 1.88 17.57
N VAL A 30 -30.86 0.95 18.30
CA VAL A 30 -30.24 -0.35 18.62
C VAL A 30 -30.00 -1.17 17.34
N GLN A 31 -30.98 -1.25 16.43
CA GLN A 31 -30.78 -1.94 15.15
C GLN A 31 -29.66 -1.34 14.31
N LYS A 32 -29.60 -0.01 14.22
CA LYS A 32 -28.50 0.69 13.51
C LYS A 32 -27.14 0.40 14.17
N ALA A 33 -27.10 0.42 15.51
CA ALA A 33 -25.87 0.10 16.25
C ALA A 33 -25.45 -1.37 16.02
N GLU A 34 -26.37 -2.31 15.98
CA GLU A 34 -26.09 -3.71 15.70
C GLU A 34 -25.50 -3.92 14.30
N VAL A 35 -26.09 -3.29 13.28
CA VAL A 35 -25.56 -3.33 11.90
C VAL A 35 -24.15 -2.74 11.83
N SER A 36 -23.96 -1.58 12.47
CA SER A 36 -22.62 -0.95 12.53
C SER A 36 -21.61 -1.81 13.26
N TRP A 37 -22.02 -2.41 14.38
CA TRP A 37 -21.18 -3.32 15.16
C TRP A 37 -20.78 -4.56 14.36
N LYS A 38 -21.70 -5.19 13.62
CA LYS A 38 -21.38 -6.32 12.75
C LYS A 38 -20.31 -5.98 11.71
N ARG A 39 -20.34 -4.78 11.14
CA ARG A 39 -19.32 -4.30 10.20
C ARG A 39 -17.97 -4.08 10.88
N ILE A 40 -17.96 -3.41 12.02
CA ILE A 40 -16.73 -3.11 12.77
C ILE A 40 -16.11 -4.39 13.33
N LYS A 41 -16.92 -5.35 13.82
CA LYS A 41 -16.45 -6.60 14.40
C LYS A 41 -15.56 -7.41 13.43
N LEU A 42 -15.81 -7.32 12.12
CA LEU A 42 -14.97 -7.99 11.13
C LEU A 42 -13.56 -7.39 11.09
N LEU A 43 -13.44 -6.08 11.33
CA LEU A 43 -12.16 -5.36 11.36
C LEU A 43 -11.45 -5.48 12.71
N MET A 44 -12.19 -5.81 13.77
CA MET A 44 -11.68 -5.99 15.14
C MET A 44 -11.22 -7.42 15.45
N LYS A 45 -11.20 -8.31 14.46
CA LYS A 45 -10.56 -9.62 14.67
C LYS A 45 -9.12 -9.35 15.11
N GLN A 46 -8.77 -9.80 16.30
CA GLN A 46 -7.37 -9.77 16.73
C GLN A 46 -6.54 -10.49 15.66
N PRO A 47 -5.40 -9.90 15.26
CA PRO A 47 -4.50 -10.62 14.37
C PRO A 47 -4.18 -11.95 15.07
N GLU A 48 -4.35 -13.06 14.36
CA GLU A 48 -3.82 -14.35 14.80
C GLU A 48 -2.37 -14.11 15.23
N GLN A 49 -1.93 -14.77 16.31
CA GLN A 49 -0.51 -14.75 16.68
C GLN A 49 0.24 -15.28 15.47
N LEU A 50 0.80 -14.32 14.74
CA LEU A 50 1.45 -14.62 13.48
C LEU A 50 2.76 -15.32 13.81
N GLU A 51 2.92 -16.55 13.37
CA GLU A 51 4.19 -17.27 13.40
C GLU A 51 5.32 -16.41 12.84
N PRO A 52 6.57 -16.56 13.33
CA PRO A 52 7.71 -15.85 12.79
C PRO A 52 7.78 -16.01 11.28
N LEU A 53 7.80 -14.89 10.57
CA LEU A 53 7.81 -14.89 9.12
C LEU A 53 9.16 -15.38 8.62
N GLN A 54 9.21 -16.57 8.04
CA GLN A 54 10.37 -17.00 7.26
C GLN A 54 10.33 -16.26 5.92
N VAL A 55 11.17 -15.24 5.80
CA VAL A 55 11.38 -14.52 4.53
C VAL A 55 12.43 -15.29 3.74
N PRO A 56 12.18 -15.60 2.45
CA PRO A 56 13.23 -16.12 1.58
C PRO A 56 14.44 -15.19 1.63
N GLN A 57 15.63 -15.75 1.84
CA GLN A 57 16.88 -14.98 1.71
C GLN A 57 17.07 -14.55 0.25
N ALA A 58 17.96 -13.57 0.03
CA ALA A 58 18.35 -13.17 -1.32
C ALA A 58 18.72 -14.43 -2.14
N ALA A 59 18.01 -14.62 -3.24
CA ALA A 59 18.12 -15.79 -4.10
C ALA A 59 17.81 -15.39 -5.54
N ASP A 60 18.20 -16.24 -6.48
CA ASP A 60 17.87 -16.03 -7.89
C ASP A 60 16.35 -15.91 -8.09
N VAL A 61 15.96 -14.98 -8.93
CA VAL A 61 14.58 -14.85 -9.42
C VAL A 61 14.54 -15.49 -10.81
N THR A 62 13.72 -16.51 -10.99
CA THR A 62 13.59 -17.21 -12.27
C THR A 62 12.15 -17.15 -12.76
N LEU A 63 11.97 -16.62 -13.97
CA LEU A 63 10.73 -16.69 -14.72
C LEU A 63 10.87 -17.77 -15.79
N LYS A 64 9.89 -18.67 -15.90
CA LYS A 64 9.88 -19.72 -16.91
C LYS A 64 8.52 -19.78 -17.59
N ASP A 65 8.53 -19.56 -18.91
CA ASP A 65 7.36 -19.58 -19.79
C ASP A 65 6.19 -18.74 -19.22
N LEU A 66 6.55 -17.61 -18.57
CA LEU A 66 5.56 -16.75 -17.94
C LEU A 66 4.66 -16.13 -19.00
N ALA A 67 3.34 -16.25 -18.79
CA ALA A 67 2.31 -15.71 -19.64
C ALA A 67 1.18 -15.10 -18.83
N PHE A 68 0.58 -14.05 -19.36
CA PHE A 68 -0.58 -13.39 -18.78
C PHE A 68 -1.55 -12.91 -19.84
N ALA A 69 -2.86 -13.02 -19.55
CA ALA A 69 -3.94 -12.53 -20.40
C ALA A 69 -5.06 -11.89 -19.55
N TYR A 70 -5.71 -10.86 -20.07
CA TYR A 70 -6.98 -10.35 -19.53
C TYR A 70 -8.14 -11.02 -20.29
N GLY A 71 -8.79 -12.01 -19.65
CA GLY A 71 -9.75 -12.87 -20.34
C GLY A 71 -9.07 -13.58 -21.51
N ASP A 72 -9.57 -13.37 -22.73
CA ASP A 72 -9.01 -13.99 -23.94
C ASP A 72 -7.93 -13.12 -24.63
N VAL A 73 -7.60 -11.96 -24.08
CA VAL A 73 -6.60 -11.04 -24.67
C VAL A 73 -5.22 -11.29 -24.07
N PRO A 74 -4.29 -11.90 -24.79
CA PRO A 74 -2.93 -12.13 -24.30
C PRO A 74 -2.18 -10.80 -24.22
N ILE A 75 -1.50 -10.58 -23.09
CA ILE A 75 -0.67 -9.39 -22.85
C ILE A 75 0.80 -9.72 -23.10
N PHE A 76 1.28 -10.82 -22.54
CA PHE A 76 2.60 -11.38 -22.84
C PHE A 76 2.59 -12.90 -22.68
N SER A 77 3.51 -13.57 -23.36
CA SER A 77 3.63 -15.04 -23.34
C SER A 77 5.09 -15.48 -23.54
N GLY A 78 5.45 -16.61 -22.94
CA GLY A 78 6.76 -17.22 -23.12
C GLY A 78 7.92 -16.40 -22.56
N LEU A 79 7.67 -15.57 -21.51
CA LEU A 79 8.68 -14.73 -20.93
C LEU A 79 9.60 -15.59 -20.03
N ASN A 80 10.88 -15.60 -20.37
CA ASN A 80 11.90 -16.32 -19.64
C ASN A 80 13.01 -15.35 -19.19
N LEU A 81 13.35 -15.38 -17.90
CA LEU A 81 14.35 -14.50 -17.30
C LEU A 81 14.96 -15.20 -16.09
N THR A 82 16.25 -14.99 -15.87
CA THR A 82 16.91 -15.27 -14.59
C THR A 82 17.66 -14.03 -14.15
N ALA A 83 17.43 -13.61 -12.91
CA ALA A 83 18.13 -12.51 -12.25
C ALA A 83 18.82 -13.04 -10.98
N HIS A 84 20.05 -12.61 -10.77
CA HIS A 84 20.84 -12.95 -9.59
C HIS A 84 20.79 -11.81 -8.56
N PRO A 85 21.07 -12.08 -7.28
CA PRO A 85 21.20 -11.02 -6.28
C PRO A 85 22.16 -9.92 -6.74
N GLY A 86 21.72 -8.67 -6.66
CA GLY A 86 22.47 -7.50 -7.13
C GLY A 86 22.21 -7.11 -8.59
N ASP A 87 21.51 -7.93 -9.37
CA ASP A 87 21.14 -7.57 -10.74
C ASP A 87 20.05 -6.49 -10.75
N ILE A 88 20.17 -5.55 -11.69
CA ILE A 88 19.14 -4.58 -12.03
C ILE A 88 18.64 -4.88 -13.44
N ILE A 89 17.38 -5.26 -13.55
CA ILE A 89 16.76 -5.64 -14.80
C ILE A 89 15.85 -4.50 -15.30
N GLY A 90 16.22 -3.88 -16.40
CA GLY A 90 15.42 -2.87 -17.08
C GLY A 90 14.42 -3.50 -18.04
N ILE A 91 13.12 -3.25 -17.83
CA ILE A 91 12.05 -3.71 -18.69
C ILE A 91 11.52 -2.53 -19.50
N THR A 92 11.69 -2.59 -20.81
CA THR A 92 11.28 -1.54 -21.74
C THR A 92 10.31 -2.08 -22.78
N GLY A 93 9.53 -1.18 -23.37
CA GLY A 93 8.56 -1.52 -24.39
C GLY A 93 7.51 -0.43 -24.59
N PRO A 94 6.66 -0.55 -25.63
CA PRO A 94 5.61 0.41 -25.92
C PRO A 94 4.65 0.65 -24.75
N VAL A 95 3.90 1.75 -24.79
CA VAL A 95 2.80 1.98 -23.84
C VAL A 95 1.78 0.84 -23.98
N ALA A 96 1.22 0.40 -22.84
CA ALA A 96 0.25 -0.67 -22.73
C ALA A 96 0.74 -2.09 -23.16
N CYS A 97 2.04 -2.33 -23.27
CA CYS A 97 2.57 -3.67 -23.55
C CYS A 97 2.62 -4.62 -22.36
N GLY A 98 2.14 -4.20 -21.17
CA GLY A 98 2.04 -5.06 -19.99
C GLY A 98 3.17 -4.93 -18.97
N LYS A 99 4.01 -3.88 -19.02
CA LYS A 99 5.10 -3.65 -18.02
C LYS A 99 4.56 -3.62 -16.59
N SER A 100 3.57 -2.79 -16.30
CA SER A 100 2.95 -2.70 -14.97
C SER A 100 2.20 -3.98 -14.60
N THR A 101 1.65 -4.70 -15.58
CA THR A 101 1.01 -6.01 -15.37
C THR A 101 2.04 -7.04 -14.90
N LEU A 102 3.24 -7.04 -15.47
CA LEU A 102 4.32 -7.90 -15.01
C LEU A 102 4.71 -7.59 -13.55
N GLY A 103 4.77 -6.30 -13.18
CA GLY A 103 4.96 -5.88 -11.78
C GLY A 103 3.90 -6.46 -10.83
N ARG A 104 2.63 -6.45 -11.23
CA ARG A 104 1.51 -7.01 -10.45
C ARG A 104 1.56 -8.54 -10.34
N VAL A 105 2.15 -9.23 -11.29
CA VAL A 105 2.40 -10.69 -11.18
C VAL A 105 3.27 -10.97 -9.96
N PHE A 106 4.31 -10.17 -9.71
CA PHE A 106 5.17 -10.33 -8.52
C PHE A 106 4.43 -10.08 -7.20
N LEU A 107 3.32 -9.35 -7.22
CA LEU A 107 2.45 -9.15 -6.04
C LEU A 107 1.38 -10.24 -5.89
N CYS A 108 1.32 -11.22 -6.79
CA CYS A 108 0.24 -12.21 -6.88
C CYS A 108 -1.17 -11.58 -7.06
N GLU A 109 -1.26 -10.35 -7.56
CA GLU A 109 -2.54 -9.66 -7.81
C GLU A 109 -3.18 -10.08 -9.13
N ALA A 110 -2.38 -10.68 -10.01
CA ALA A 110 -2.82 -11.14 -11.34
C ALA A 110 -2.52 -12.63 -11.48
N PRO A 111 -3.51 -13.46 -11.86
CA PRO A 111 -3.28 -14.87 -12.15
C PRO A 111 -2.41 -15.00 -13.41
N TYR A 112 -1.40 -15.83 -13.37
CA TYR A 112 -0.46 -16.03 -14.47
C TYR A 112 -0.31 -17.52 -14.80
N ALA A 113 0.16 -17.83 -16.00
CA ALA A 113 0.60 -19.16 -16.41
C ALA A 113 2.14 -19.20 -16.45
N GLY A 114 2.72 -20.38 -16.34
CA GLY A 114 4.18 -20.56 -16.22
C GLY A 114 4.63 -20.57 -14.76
N SER A 115 5.88 -20.22 -14.50
CA SER A 115 6.50 -20.30 -13.17
C SER A 115 7.28 -19.02 -12.85
N VAL A 116 7.12 -18.54 -11.62
CA VAL A 116 7.93 -17.45 -11.02
C VAL A 116 8.51 -17.98 -9.72
N ARG A 117 9.83 -18.06 -9.62
CA ARG A 117 10.51 -18.63 -8.47
C ARG A 117 11.48 -17.66 -7.81
N PHE A 118 11.54 -17.71 -6.49
CA PHE A 118 12.59 -17.15 -5.64
C PHE A 118 13.45 -18.31 -5.10
N GLY A 119 14.60 -18.53 -5.69
CA GLY A 119 15.40 -19.72 -5.43
C GLY A 119 14.60 -20.99 -5.73
N LYS A 120 14.29 -21.76 -4.68
CA LYS A 120 13.51 -23.02 -4.80
C LYS A 120 11.99 -22.82 -4.61
N THR A 121 11.56 -21.67 -4.16
CA THR A 121 10.16 -21.41 -3.78
C THR A 121 9.39 -20.79 -4.93
N GLU A 122 8.25 -21.39 -5.28
CA GLU A 122 7.33 -20.82 -6.27
C GLU A 122 6.56 -19.66 -5.66
N LEU A 123 6.42 -18.55 -6.39
CA LEU A 123 5.72 -17.34 -5.94
C LEU A 123 4.27 -17.63 -5.54
N SER A 124 3.56 -18.43 -6.34
CA SER A 124 2.16 -18.81 -6.10
C SER A 124 1.96 -19.67 -4.84
N ALA A 125 3.03 -20.25 -4.29
CA ALA A 125 2.99 -21.02 -3.05
C ALA A 125 3.17 -20.15 -1.80
N LEU A 126 3.55 -18.87 -1.96
CA LEU A 126 3.73 -17.93 -0.87
C LEU A 126 2.37 -17.39 -0.38
N THR A 127 2.25 -17.26 0.92
CA THR A 127 1.12 -16.52 1.53
C THR A 127 1.23 -15.03 1.20
N PRO A 128 0.14 -14.25 1.20
CA PRO A 128 0.18 -12.79 0.96
C PRO A 128 1.18 -12.06 1.87
N ARG A 129 1.33 -12.53 3.12
CA ARG A 129 2.31 -11.99 4.07
C ARG A 129 3.75 -12.26 3.64
N GLN A 130 4.03 -13.46 3.14
CA GLN A 130 5.35 -13.81 2.62
C GLN A 130 5.67 -13.05 1.33
N VAL A 131 4.69 -12.87 0.44
CA VAL A 131 4.86 -12.05 -0.77
C VAL A 131 5.25 -10.62 -0.38
N SER A 132 4.50 -9.96 0.53
CA SER A 132 4.79 -8.59 0.96
C SER A 132 6.13 -8.44 1.72
N ALA A 133 6.65 -9.52 2.30
CA ALA A 133 7.96 -9.53 2.92
C ALA A 133 9.10 -9.85 1.94
N THR A 134 8.78 -10.42 0.78
CA THR A 134 9.75 -10.80 -0.26
C THR A 134 9.86 -9.75 -1.35
N VAL A 135 8.74 -9.12 -1.74
CA VAL A 135 8.67 -8.16 -2.84
C VAL A 135 8.34 -6.78 -2.30
N GLY A 136 9.26 -5.83 -2.50
CA GLY A 136 9.00 -4.40 -2.38
C GLY A 136 8.48 -3.88 -3.71
N TYR A 137 7.40 -3.11 -3.69
CA TYR A 137 6.78 -2.57 -4.89
C TYR A 137 6.60 -1.06 -4.79
N LEU A 138 7.07 -0.35 -5.82
CA LEU A 138 6.77 1.05 -6.04
C LEU A 138 5.93 1.18 -7.30
N GLY A 139 4.68 1.61 -7.16
CA GLY A 139 3.78 1.88 -8.28
C GLY A 139 4.02 3.24 -8.90
N HIS A 140 3.38 3.46 -10.05
CA HIS A 140 3.45 4.71 -10.81
C HIS A 140 2.91 5.92 -10.01
N ASP A 141 1.81 5.74 -9.28
CA ASP A 141 1.18 6.79 -8.47
C ASP A 141 1.42 6.52 -6.97
N PRO A 142 2.44 7.13 -6.36
CA PRO A 142 2.76 6.87 -4.97
C PRO A 142 1.75 7.52 -4.02
N GLU A 143 1.20 6.74 -3.11
CA GLU A 143 0.36 7.24 -2.01
C GLU A 143 1.22 7.65 -0.82
N LEU A 144 1.07 8.89 -0.36
CA LEU A 144 1.72 9.43 0.83
C LEU A 144 0.70 9.70 1.93
N SER A 145 1.08 9.42 3.17
CA SER A 145 0.27 9.70 4.34
C SER A 145 0.30 11.17 4.70
N ALA A 146 -0.80 11.70 5.23
CA ALA A 146 -0.86 13.04 5.83
C ALA A 146 -0.11 13.05 7.17
N ASP A 147 1.22 13.04 7.11
CA ASP A 147 2.14 12.92 8.24
C ASP A 147 3.48 13.58 7.85
N THR A 148 4.51 13.49 8.69
CA THR A 148 5.83 14.04 8.42
C THR A 148 6.54 13.31 7.26
N VAL A 149 7.54 13.97 6.66
CA VAL A 149 8.43 13.32 5.68
C VAL A 149 9.10 12.09 6.30
N ARG A 150 9.62 12.22 7.54
CA ARG A 150 10.22 11.11 8.30
C ARG A 150 9.26 9.94 8.46
N SER A 151 8.04 10.20 8.90
CA SER A 151 7.02 9.17 9.09
C SER A 151 6.66 8.47 7.79
N ASN A 152 6.60 9.21 6.68
CA ASN A 152 6.38 8.65 5.35
C ASN A 152 7.51 7.74 4.87
N VAL A 153 8.77 8.00 5.23
CA VAL A 153 9.91 7.14 4.89
C VAL A 153 9.95 5.91 5.78
N LEU A 154 9.82 6.09 7.09
CA LEU A 154 10.14 5.04 8.07
C LEU A 154 8.94 4.19 8.50
N CYS A 155 7.69 4.63 8.21
CA CYS A 155 6.45 3.93 8.57
C CYS A 155 6.43 3.44 10.04
N GLY A 156 6.87 4.30 10.97
CA GLY A 156 6.95 4.00 12.41
C GLY A 156 8.28 3.38 12.86
N GLY A 157 9.26 3.23 11.98
CA GLY A 157 10.63 2.87 12.37
C GLY A 157 11.36 4.01 13.08
N GLU A 158 12.36 3.67 13.89
CA GLU A 158 13.18 4.62 14.68
C GLU A 158 14.51 4.99 14.02
N GLN A 159 14.79 4.44 12.82
CA GLN A 159 16.04 4.69 12.10
C GLN A 159 16.13 6.17 11.66
N ASP A 160 17.33 6.60 11.24
CA ASP A 160 17.47 7.88 10.54
C ASP A 160 16.92 7.80 9.11
N ALA A 161 16.06 8.75 8.74
CA ALA A 161 15.51 8.85 7.39
C ALA A 161 16.50 9.48 6.38
N LEU A 162 17.49 10.23 6.86
CA LEU A 162 18.39 11.00 5.99
C LEU A 162 19.20 10.17 4.99
N PRO A 163 19.72 8.96 5.33
CA PRO A 163 20.41 8.12 4.36
C PRO A 163 19.51 7.73 3.17
N TYR A 164 18.24 7.39 3.42
CA TYR A 164 17.29 7.02 2.38
C TYR A 164 16.89 8.22 1.52
N LEU A 165 16.71 9.39 2.14
CA LEU A 165 16.47 10.65 1.42
C LEU A 165 17.68 11.05 0.55
N SER A 166 18.88 10.78 1.03
CA SER A 166 20.12 10.99 0.26
C SER A 166 20.21 10.07 -0.95
N ALA A 167 19.86 8.78 -0.77
CA ALA A 167 19.88 7.80 -1.85
C ALA A 167 18.97 8.18 -3.04
N VAL A 168 17.87 8.89 -2.77
CA VAL A 168 16.92 9.37 -3.79
C VAL A 168 17.12 10.84 -4.17
N ALA A 169 18.26 11.45 -3.81
CA ALA A 169 18.59 12.85 -4.08
C ALA A 169 17.50 13.84 -3.60
N LEU A 170 16.88 13.57 -2.43
CA LEU A 170 15.83 14.43 -1.85
C LEU A 170 16.26 15.10 -0.53
N LYS A 171 17.42 14.71 0.02
CA LYS A 171 17.89 15.15 1.34
C LYS A 171 17.98 16.66 1.47
N ASP A 172 18.64 17.34 0.52
CA ASP A 172 18.90 18.77 0.63
C ASP A 172 17.61 19.59 0.50
N GLU A 173 16.69 19.14 -0.36
CA GLU A 173 15.37 19.75 -0.50
C GLU A 173 14.54 19.61 0.79
N VAL A 174 14.60 18.45 1.43
CA VAL A 174 13.91 18.22 2.71
C VAL A 174 14.53 19.04 3.83
N LEU A 175 15.86 19.13 3.91
CA LEU A 175 16.54 19.95 4.91
C LEU A 175 16.27 21.45 4.74
N ALA A 176 15.96 21.91 3.54
CA ALA A 176 15.56 23.29 3.25
C ALA A 176 14.09 23.59 3.64
N MET A 177 13.29 22.60 4.00
CA MET A 177 11.92 22.81 4.50
C MET A 177 11.96 23.36 5.92
N GLU A 178 10.89 24.09 6.33
CA GLU A 178 10.80 24.79 7.63
C GLU A 178 11.10 23.89 8.85
N HIS A 179 10.67 22.62 8.77
CA HIS A 179 10.89 21.63 9.86
C HIS A 179 11.72 20.42 9.38
N GLY A 180 12.44 20.57 8.27
CA GLY A 180 13.24 19.48 7.72
C GLY A 180 12.47 18.18 7.54
N PRO A 181 13.01 17.03 7.98
CA PRO A 181 12.32 15.73 7.92
C PRO A 181 11.00 15.65 8.71
N ASP A 182 10.80 16.56 9.67
CA ASP A 182 9.59 16.61 10.49
C ASP A 182 8.51 17.53 9.89
N THR A 183 8.73 18.04 8.68
CA THR A 183 7.73 18.78 7.92
C THR A 183 6.54 17.88 7.61
N VAL A 184 5.33 18.30 8.01
CA VAL A 184 4.08 17.59 7.73
C VAL A 184 3.68 17.82 6.27
N ILE A 185 3.40 16.74 5.55
CA ILE A 185 2.88 16.76 4.18
C ILE A 185 1.41 16.35 4.18
N GLY A 186 0.62 16.92 3.26
CA GLY A 186 -0.80 16.60 3.15
C GLY A 186 -1.05 15.22 2.54
N SER A 187 -2.29 14.77 2.63
CA SER A 187 -2.74 13.55 1.96
C SER A 187 -2.46 13.65 0.45
N GLY A 188 -1.86 12.58 -0.11
CA GLY A 188 -1.41 12.59 -1.51
C GLY A 188 -0.16 13.43 -1.78
N GLY A 189 0.54 13.91 -0.74
CA GLY A 189 1.75 14.72 -0.88
C GLY A 189 1.49 16.11 -1.45
N THR A 190 0.39 16.73 -1.09
CA THR A 190 -0.10 18.01 -1.68
C THR A 190 0.89 19.18 -1.57
N ARG A 191 1.87 19.11 -0.65
CA ARG A 191 2.94 20.11 -0.48
C ARG A 191 4.23 19.76 -1.26
N LEU A 192 4.27 18.59 -1.87
CA LEU A 192 5.41 18.12 -2.66
C LEU A 192 5.10 18.23 -4.16
N SER A 193 6.13 18.47 -4.97
CA SER A 193 6.01 18.26 -6.42
C SER A 193 5.87 16.77 -6.74
N GLY A 194 5.42 16.44 -7.97
CA GLY A 194 5.29 15.04 -8.41
C GLY A 194 6.61 14.27 -8.28
N GLY A 195 7.73 14.88 -8.70
CA GLY A 195 9.06 14.27 -8.57
C GLY A 195 9.52 14.11 -7.12
N GLN A 196 9.19 15.06 -6.23
CA GLN A 196 9.47 14.93 -4.79
C GLN A 196 8.65 13.80 -4.16
N ALA A 197 7.36 13.71 -4.50
CA ALA A 197 6.48 12.66 -4.00
C ALA A 197 6.97 11.28 -4.44
N GLN A 198 7.36 11.13 -5.70
CA GLN A 198 7.90 9.88 -6.26
C GLN A 198 9.22 9.49 -5.60
N ARG A 199 10.16 10.42 -5.43
CA ARG A 199 11.43 10.17 -4.71
C ARG A 199 11.19 9.82 -3.24
N LEU A 200 10.23 10.46 -2.58
CA LEU A 200 9.89 10.14 -1.19
C LEU A 200 9.32 8.72 -1.05
N ALA A 201 8.48 8.29 -1.97
CA ALA A 201 7.96 6.91 -1.99
C ALA A 201 9.06 5.89 -2.31
N LEU A 202 10.01 6.24 -3.18
CA LEU A 202 11.20 5.42 -3.43
C LEU A 202 12.06 5.31 -2.16
N ALA A 203 12.29 6.41 -1.44
CA ALA A 203 13.00 6.41 -0.16
C ALA A 203 12.33 5.49 0.87
N ARG A 204 10.99 5.50 0.96
CA ARG A 204 10.21 4.55 1.76
C ARG A 204 10.50 3.11 1.36
N THR A 205 10.50 2.82 0.07
CA THR A 205 10.75 1.47 -0.43
C THR A 205 12.15 0.98 -0.05
N LEU A 206 13.16 1.85 -0.14
CA LEU A 206 14.53 1.55 0.27
C LEU A 206 14.70 1.41 1.79
N ALA A 207 13.92 2.15 2.59
CA ALA A 207 13.94 2.06 4.05
C ALA A 207 13.39 0.72 4.57
N HIS A 208 12.64 0.02 3.75
CA HIS A 208 12.06 -1.30 4.06
C HIS A 208 12.57 -2.35 3.08
N PRO A 209 13.85 -2.75 3.16
CA PRO A 209 14.48 -3.62 2.18
C PRO A 209 13.75 -4.95 2.05
N ARG A 210 13.60 -5.39 0.81
CA ARG A 210 13.03 -6.68 0.42
C ARG A 210 14.00 -7.39 -0.52
N PRO A 211 14.00 -8.74 -0.54
CA PRO A 211 14.83 -9.49 -1.47
C PRO A 211 14.67 -9.13 -2.95
N VAL A 212 13.48 -8.71 -3.34
CA VAL A 212 13.17 -8.25 -4.69
C VAL A 212 12.50 -6.88 -4.63
N LEU A 213 12.97 -5.94 -5.45
CA LEU A 213 12.33 -4.64 -5.65
C LEU A 213 11.75 -4.57 -7.07
N VAL A 214 10.48 -4.25 -7.16
CA VAL A 214 9.78 -3.97 -8.42
C VAL A 214 9.43 -2.48 -8.44
N LEU A 215 9.99 -1.75 -9.39
CA LEU A 215 9.79 -0.31 -9.54
C LEU A 215 9.07 -0.06 -10.86
N ASP A 216 7.82 0.39 -10.79
CA ASP A 216 7.00 0.68 -11.97
C ASP A 216 7.11 2.17 -12.31
N ASP A 217 7.91 2.46 -13.33
CA ASP A 217 8.19 3.81 -13.84
C ASP A 217 8.69 4.81 -12.76
N PRO A 218 9.74 4.45 -11.98
CA PRO A 218 10.16 5.19 -10.80
C PRO A 218 10.74 6.58 -11.11
N PHE A 219 10.98 6.92 -12.38
CA PHE A 219 11.66 8.13 -12.81
C PHE A 219 10.79 9.05 -13.66
N SER A 220 9.52 8.74 -13.90
CA SER A 220 8.63 9.45 -14.83
C SER A 220 8.44 10.95 -14.54
N ALA A 221 8.56 11.35 -13.27
CA ALA A 221 8.41 12.74 -12.84
C ALA A 221 9.77 13.44 -12.56
N LEU A 222 10.91 12.83 -12.93
CA LEU A 222 12.24 13.35 -12.68
C LEU A 222 12.84 13.99 -13.94
N ASP A 223 13.66 15.02 -13.74
CA ASP A 223 14.56 15.50 -14.76
C ASP A 223 15.75 14.55 -14.94
N ARG A 224 16.39 14.60 -16.09
CA ARG A 224 17.46 13.69 -16.48
C ARG A 224 18.62 13.64 -15.50
N SER A 225 19.01 14.79 -14.94
CA SER A 225 20.15 14.85 -14.02
C SER A 225 19.83 14.20 -12.69
N THR A 226 18.63 14.38 -12.19
CA THR A 226 18.13 13.73 -10.98
C THR A 226 17.95 12.23 -11.20
N GLU A 227 17.40 11.80 -12.34
CA GLU A 227 17.28 10.41 -12.75
C GLU A 227 18.64 9.71 -12.74
N ASP A 228 19.64 10.25 -13.42
CA ASP A 228 20.99 9.67 -13.51
C ASP A 228 21.62 9.52 -12.11
N ASN A 229 21.45 10.52 -11.24
CA ASN A 229 21.96 10.49 -9.86
C ASN A 229 21.27 9.41 -9.02
N VAL A 230 19.94 9.36 -9.02
CA VAL A 230 19.16 8.36 -8.29
C VAL A 230 19.47 6.96 -8.79
N PHE A 231 19.59 6.78 -10.11
CA PHE A 231 19.93 5.49 -10.70
C PHE A 231 21.32 4.99 -10.26
N ALA A 232 22.32 5.89 -10.27
CA ALA A 232 23.66 5.56 -9.78
C ALA A 232 23.65 5.14 -8.29
N ASN A 233 22.85 5.82 -7.46
CA ASN A 233 22.68 5.48 -6.05
C ASN A 233 21.99 4.11 -5.89
N LEU A 234 20.97 3.80 -6.71
CA LEU A 234 20.32 2.48 -6.70
C LEU A 234 21.28 1.35 -7.10
N GLN A 235 22.16 1.59 -8.07
CA GLN A 235 23.19 0.63 -8.45
C GLN A 235 24.18 0.35 -7.29
N ALA A 236 24.50 1.37 -6.49
CA ALA A 236 25.33 1.20 -5.30
C ALA A 236 24.57 0.48 -4.17
N TYR A 237 23.26 0.67 -4.07
CA TYR A 237 22.40 0.02 -3.09
C TYR A 237 22.19 -1.47 -3.39
N ALA A 238 22.18 -1.87 -4.65
CA ALA A 238 21.97 -3.25 -5.09
C ALA A 238 23.21 -4.16 -4.88
N LYS A 239 24.40 -3.59 -4.68
CA LYS A 239 25.67 -4.30 -4.42
C LYS A 239 25.84 -4.64 -2.94
#